data_d93ddbc12946f23ade98684e3f1d3547
#
_entry.id   d93ddbc12946f23ade98684e3f1d3547
#
_cell.length_a   1.000
_cell.length_b   1.000
_cell.length_c   1.000
_cell.angle_alpha   90.00
_cell.angle_beta   90.00
_cell.angle_gamma   90.00
#
_symmetry.space_group_name_H-M   'P 1'
#
loop_
_entity.id
_entity.type
_entity.pdbx_description
1 polymer ?
#
loop_
_entity_poly.entity_id
_entity_poly.type
_entity_poly.pdbx_seq_one_letter_code
_entity_poly.pdbx_strand_id
1 'polypeptide(L)' 'MNVAFVITLTGEELTSMVSNDVAGLLAAAKGDAITFPQGDFEYDFHTLDHYLEEGVYRQELVIYLKQK' A
#
# COMPACT_ATOMS: atom_id res chain seq x y z
N MET A 1 -8.17 -5.18 -7.20
CA MET A 1 -8.23 -4.48 -5.91
C MET A 1 -7.28 -3.30 -5.93
N ASN A 2 -7.73 -2.16 -5.44
CA ASN A 2 -6.84 -1.01 -5.31
C ASN A 2 -5.84 -1.22 -4.18
N VAL A 3 -4.59 -0.81 -4.44
CA VAL A 3 -3.50 -0.86 -3.47
C VAL A 3 -2.86 0.52 -3.42
N ALA A 4 -2.73 1.08 -2.23
CA ALA A 4 -2.07 2.36 -2.01
C ALA A 4 -0.81 2.15 -1.17
N PHE A 5 0.24 2.89 -1.49
CA PHE A 5 1.47 2.93 -0.70
C PHE A 5 1.56 4.28 -0.02
N VAL A 6 1.65 4.26 1.31
CA VAL A 6 1.57 5.47 2.14
C VAL A 6 2.76 5.48 3.11
N ILE A 7 3.38 6.65 3.26
CA ILE A 7 4.43 6.85 4.26
C ILE A 7 3.77 6.98 5.63
N THR A 8 4.08 6.08 6.56
CA THR A 8 3.46 6.06 7.88
C THR A 8 3.63 7.39 8.61
N LEU A 9 4.83 7.94 8.59
CA LEU A 9 5.17 9.13 9.37
C LEU A 9 4.37 10.37 8.97
N THR A 10 4.15 10.56 7.67
CA THR A 10 3.53 11.77 7.13
C THR A 10 2.11 11.57 6.66
N GLY A 11 1.70 10.32 6.37
CA GLY A 11 0.44 10.04 5.72
C GLY A 11 0.43 10.33 4.23
N GLU A 12 1.59 10.66 3.64
CA GLU A 12 1.68 10.94 2.21
C GLU A 12 1.50 9.66 1.39
N GLU A 13 0.61 9.71 0.41
CA GLU A 13 0.45 8.62 -0.53
C GLU A 13 1.50 8.74 -1.64
N LEU A 14 2.35 7.73 -1.77
CA LEU A 14 3.36 7.71 -2.81
C LEU A 14 2.77 7.34 -4.17
N THR A 15 1.92 6.33 -4.17
CA THR A 15 1.24 5.89 -5.39
C THR A 15 0.07 4.97 -5.02
N SER A 16 -0.80 4.78 -5.99
CA SER A 16 -1.86 3.77 -5.91
C SER A 16 -1.92 3.02 -7.24
N MET A 17 -2.37 1.78 -7.18
CA MET A 17 -2.46 0.92 -8.35
C MET A 17 -3.56 -0.11 -8.17
N VAL A 18 -3.97 -0.72 -9.27
CA VAL A 18 -4.86 -1.89 -9.23
C VAL A 18 -3.99 -3.14 -9.38
N SER A 19 -4.15 -4.09 -8.46
CA SER A 19 -3.41 -5.34 -8.51
C SER A 19 -4.35 -6.53 -8.65
N ASN A 20 -3.97 -7.47 -9.49
CA ASN A 20 -4.65 -8.76 -9.63
C ASN A 20 -4.01 -9.85 -8.77
N ASP A 21 -2.88 -9.55 -8.15
CA ASP A 21 -2.17 -10.49 -7.28
C ASP A 21 -1.74 -9.77 -6.01
N VAL A 22 -2.70 -9.48 -5.17
CA VAL A 22 -2.48 -8.73 -3.92
C VAL A 22 -1.58 -9.51 -2.97
N ALA A 23 -1.77 -10.82 -2.87
CA ALA A 23 -0.94 -11.65 -1.98
C ALA A 23 0.52 -11.63 -2.41
N GLY A 24 0.80 -11.76 -3.70
CA GLY A 24 2.16 -11.70 -4.23
C GLY A 24 2.78 -10.32 -4.05
N LEU A 25 2.02 -9.27 -4.29
CA LEU A 25 2.48 -7.90 -4.09
C LEU A 25 2.85 -7.65 -2.62
N LEU A 26 1.99 -8.07 -1.70
CA LEU A 26 2.23 -7.89 -0.27
C LEU A 26 3.46 -8.69 0.19
N ALA A 27 3.62 -9.91 -0.30
CA ALA A 27 4.80 -10.72 0.00
C ALA A 27 6.08 -10.05 -0.49
N ALA A 28 6.06 -9.50 -1.70
CA ALA A 28 7.20 -8.77 -2.27
C ALA A 28 7.52 -7.51 -1.46
N ALA A 29 6.49 -6.81 -0.98
CA ALA A 29 6.67 -5.60 -0.17
C ALA A 29 7.37 -5.88 1.16
N LYS A 30 7.28 -7.11 1.66
CA LYS A 30 7.92 -7.53 2.92
C LYS A 30 9.38 -7.95 2.74
N GLY A 31 9.96 -7.70 1.57
CA GLY A 31 11.39 -7.95 1.32
C GLY A 31 12.28 -6.88 1.95
N ASP A 32 13.51 -6.77 1.46
CA ASP A 32 14.51 -5.87 2.04
C ASP A 32 14.20 -4.40 1.84
N ALA A 33 13.66 -4.05 0.69
CA ALA A 33 13.37 -2.66 0.35
C ALA A 33 12.28 -2.57 -0.70
N ILE A 34 11.57 -1.45 -0.65
CA ILE A 34 10.63 -1.04 -1.69
C ILE A 34 11.16 0.28 -2.23
N THR A 35 11.53 0.28 -3.51
CA THR A 35 12.18 1.43 -4.12
C THR A 35 11.20 2.22 -4.97
N PHE A 36 11.15 3.52 -4.71
CA PHE A 36 10.39 4.50 -5.49
C PHE A 36 11.34 5.58 -5.99
N PRO A 37 10.92 6.39 -6.97
CA PRO A 37 11.72 7.56 -7.37
C PRO A 37 12.05 8.49 -6.21
N GLN A 38 11.17 8.54 -5.20
CA GLN A 38 11.35 9.40 -4.02
C GLN A 38 12.34 8.85 -3.00
N GLY A 39 12.72 7.58 -3.10
CA GLY A 39 13.69 6.97 -2.18
C GLY A 39 13.40 5.52 -1.89
N ASP A 40 14.13 4.98 -0.94
CA ASP A 40 14.01 3.60 -0.50
C ASP A 40 13.22 3.53 0.79
N PHE A 41 12.30 2.58 0.85
CA PHE A 41 11.41 2.38 1.97
C PHE A 41 11.43 0.92 2.38
N GLU A 42 10.88 0.65 3.55
CA GLU A 42 10.64 -0.72 4.00
C GLU A 42 9.20 -0.86 4.48
N TYR A 43 8.69 -2.07 4.40
CA TYR A 43 7.36 -2.39 4.87
C TYR A 43 7.24 -2.13 6.37
N ASP A 44 6.15 -1.45 6.77
CA ASP A 44 5.84 -1.21 8.17
C ASP A 44 4.65 -2.10 8.59
N PHE A 45 3.47 -1.83 8.03
CA PHE A 45 2.27 -2.63 8.24
C PHE A 45 1.29 -2.36 7.10
N HIS A 46 0.18 -3.06 7.11
CA HIS A 46 -0.87 -2.82 6.12
C HIS A 46 -2.24 -2.89 6.77
N THR A 47 -3.22 -2.26 6.12
CA THR A 47 -4.62 -2.34 6.50
C THR A 47 -5.45 -2.74 5.29
N LEU A 48 -6.53 -3.47 5.53
CA LEU A 48 -7.52 -3.76 4.50
C LEU A 48 -8.74 -2.89 4.81
N ASP A 49 -8.89 -1.83 4.03
CA ASP A 49 -9.93 -0.84 4.26
C ASP A 49 -11.18 -1.16 3.45
N HIS A 50 -12.32 -0.92 4.05
CA HIS A 50 -13.61 -1.04 3.38
C HIS A 50 -14.31 0.31 3.43
N TYR A 51 -14.91 0.71 2.31
CA TYR A 51 -15.68 1.94 2.25
C TYR A 51 -16.90 1.75 1.36
N LEU A 52 -17.90 2.57 1.57
CA LEU A 52 -19.12 2.57 0.78
C LEU A 52 -19.01 3.61 -0.33
N GLU A 53 -19.30 3.19 -1.55
CA GLU A 53 -19.37 4.07 -2.70
C GLU A 53 -20.65 3.73 -3.46
N GLU A 54 -21.57 4.67 -3.48
CA GLU A 54 -22.88 4.50 -4.14
C GLU A 54 -23.62 3.23 -3.68
N GLY A 55 -23.55 2.94 -2.37
CA GLY A 55 -24.21 1.78 -1.80
C GLY A 55 -23.49 0.46 -1.99
N VAL A 56 -22.31 0.47 -2.58
CA VAL A 56 -21.49 -0.72 -2.83
C VAL A 56 -20.26 -0.68 -1.95
N TYR A 57 -19.97 -1.79 -1.27
CA TYR A 57 -18.72 -1.91 -0.51
C TYR A 57 -17.55 -2.08 -1.47
N ARG A 58 -16.52 -1.24 -1.25
CA ARG A 58 -15.25 -1.32 -1.96
C ARG A 58 -14.17 -1.71 -0.97
N GLN A 59 -13.11 -2.31 -1.49
CA GLN A 59 -11.94 -2.68 -0.69
C GLN A 59 -10.70 -1.99 -1.22
N GLU A 60 -9.82 -1.62 -0.30
CA GLU A 60 -8.52 -1.07 -0.64
C GLU A 60 -7.49 -1.63 0.33
N LEU A 61 -6.39 -2.13 -0.21
CA LEU A 61 -5.23 -2.51 0.60
C LEU A 61 -4.32 -1.30 0.72
N VAL A 62 -4.04 -0.88 1.94
CA VAL A 62 -3.11 0.23 2.19
C VAL A 62 -1.84 -0.35 2.81
N ILE A 63 -0.72 -0.20 2.12
CA ILE A 63 0.59 -0.64 2.58
C ILE A 63 1.32 0.56 3.13
N TYR A 64 1.61 0.53 4.43
CA TYR A 64 2.31 1.60 5.10
C TYR A 64 3.81 1.33 5.13
N LEU A 65 4.57 2.36 4.81
CA LEU A 65 6.00 2.28 4.63
C LEU A 65 6.71 3.24 5.58
N LYS A 66 7.89 2.84 6.00
CA LYS A 66 8.81 3.75 6.71
C LYS A 66 10.07 3.91 5.90
N GLN A 67 10.70 5.06 6.04
CA GLN A 67 11.91 5.38 5.29
C GLN A 67 13.05 4.49 5.77
N LYS A 68 13.79 3.97 4.82
CA LYS A 68 14.90 3.07 5.11
C LYS A 68 16.19 3.84 5.35
#